data_81361e8847dce43b0d8e09a6832749b3
#
_entry.id   81361e8847dce43b0d8e09a6832749b3
#
_cell.length_a   1.000
_cell.length_b   1.000
_cell.length_c   1.000
_cell.angle_alpha   90.00
_cell.angle_beta   90.00
_cell.angle_gamma   90.00
#
_symmetry.space_group_name_H-M   'P 1'
#
loop_
_entity.id
_entity.type
_entity.pdbx_description
1 polymer ?
#
loop_
_entity_poly.entity_id
_entity_poly.type
_entity_poly.pdbx_seq_one_letter_code
_entity_poly.pdbx_strand_id
1 'polypeptide(L)'
;KLPLLHPESDPETSADLQKESLWASFRKLLGCRPYVIFLICGTLYYFATRSVNGFMQVIINYIGGDASTYGLSVFLYCVGEFLLMRLASRLLQNGLPLPVLFIVSLAALGARILLLGVLRSMAGVMATQILMSIGFAGFLRFNIDYVASLFPRQYAGRAILISVAVTQGIGSIVGNLVGGYLLANVGVPVYCFICGGAMLLALVIFI
;
A
#
# COMPACT_ATOMS: atom_id res chain seq x y z
N LYS A 1 14.13 28.64 -0.99
CA LYS A 1 15.16 28.42 0.07
C LYS A 1 14.43 27.82 1.26
N LEU A 2 14.49 26.48 1.43
CA LEU A 2 14.08 25.84 2.69
C LEU A 2 15.13 26.15 3.74
N PRO A 3 14.76 26.64 4.94
CA PRO A 3 15.68 26.70 6.04
C PRO A 3 16.00 25.27 6.49
N LEU A 4 17.25 24.88 6.36
CA LEU A 4 17.82 23.72 7.04
C LEU A 4 17.79 24.01 8.55
N LEU A 5 16.65 23.76 9.18
CA LEU A 5 16.57 23.68 10.63
C LEU A 5 17.07 22.30 11.04
N HIS A 6 18.35 22.22 11.38
CA HIS A 6 18.84 21.24 12.32
C HIS A 6 18.46 21.72 13.73
N PRO A 7 17.49 21.11 14.42
CA PRO A 7 17.53 21.09 15.86
C PRO A 7 18.37 19.87 16.23
N GLU A 8 19.47 20.12 16.91
CA GLU A 8 20.24 19.11 17.62
C GLU A 8 19.28 18.22 18.41
N SER A 9 19.22 16.96 18.05
CA SER A 9 18.62 15.94 18.89
C SER A 9 19.56 15.78 20.07
N ASP A 10 19.10 16.09 21.29
CA ASP A 10 19.85 15.85 22.51
C ASP A 10 20.40 14.42 22.50
N PRO A 11 21.73 14.24 22.63
CA PRO A 11 22.37 12.92 22.58
C PRO A 11 21.84 11.96 23.65
N GLU A 12 21.40 12.47 24.80
CA GLU A 12 20.80 11.67 25.88
C GLU A 12 19.45 11.07 25.50
N THR A 13 18.60 11.81 24.80
CA THR A 13 17.28 11.32 24.34
C THR A 13 17.44 10.23 23.28
N SER A 14 18.47 10.31 22.44
CA SER A 14 18.77 9.30 21.43
C SER A 14 19.29 8.00 22.04
N ALA A 15 20.06 8.08 23.13
CA ALA A 15 20.60 6.91 23.85
C ALA A 15 19.52 6.17 24.65
N ASP A 16 18.57 6.88 25.24
CA ASP A 16 17.45 6.29 25.98
C ASP A 16 16.44 5.61 25.04
N LEU A 17 16.20 6.18 23.86
CA LEU A 17 15.40 5.53 22.82
C LEU A 17 16.05 4.26 22.29
N GLN A 18 17.39 4.18 22.22
CA GLN A 18 18.10 2.97 21.82
C GLN A 18 17.93 1.82 22.83
N LYS A 19 17.72 2.12 24.11
CA LYS A 19 17.50 1.14 25.18
C LYS A 19 16.02 0.71 25.30
N GLU A 20 15.07 1.49 24.81
CA GLU A 20 13.65 1.12 24.85
C GLU A 20 13.38 -0.04 23.86
N SER A 21 12.90 -1.17 24.38
CA SER A 21 12.54 -2.34 23.56
C SER A 21 11.53 -1.95 22.46
N LEU A 22 11.74 -2.47 21.24
CA LEU A 22 10.79 -2.29 20.12
C LEU A 22 9.36 -2.68 20.52
N TRP A 23 9.22 -3.67 21.40
CA TRP A 23 7.94 -4.14 21.92
C TRP A 23 7.25 -3.11 22.83
N ALA A 24 8.01 -2.42 23.69
CA ALA A 24 7.48 -1.35 24.54
C ALA A 24 7.01 -0.16 23.68
N SER A 25 7.81 0.22 22.68
CA SER A 25 7.44 1.24 21.70
C SER A 25 6.18 0.86 20.92
N PHE A 26 6.06 -0.39 20.46
CA PHE A 26 4.90 -0.92 19.77
C PHE A 26 3.61 -0.78 20.61
N ARG A 27 3.67 -1.21 21.88
CA ARG A 27 2.52 -1.12 22.79
C ARG A 27 2.07 0.34 23.02
N LYS A 28 3.03 1.26 23.10
CA LYS A 28 2.78 2.70 23.25
C LYS A 28 2.10 3.30 22.01
N LEU A 29 2.58 2.91 20.82
CA LEU A 29 2.06 3.37 19.53
C LEU A 29 0.63 2.86 19.26
N LEU A 30 0.29 1.66 19.73
CA LEU A 30 -1.08 1.10 19.64
C LEU A 30 -2.13 1.88 20.45
N GLY A 31 -1.72 2.74 21.37
CA GLY A 31 -2.62 3.67 22.05
C GLY A 31 -3.17 4.78 21.15
N CYS A 32 -2.56 5.01 19.99
CA CYS A 32 -2.98 6.02 19.02
C CYS A 32 -4.02 5.46 18.05
N ARG A 33 -5.31 5.80 18.24
CA ARG A 33 -6.41 5.30 17.38
C ARG A 33 -6.17 5.52 15.88
N PRO A 34 -5.78 6.71 15.39
CA PRO A 34 -5.50 6.93 13.99
C PRO A 34 -4.41 6.01 13.43
N TYR A 35 -3.40 5.69 14.24
CA TYR A 35 -2.35 4.77 13.85
C TYR A 35 -2.85 3.33 13.73
N VAL A 36 -3.70 2.87 14.64
CA VAL A 36 -4.30 1.53 14.59
C VAL A 36 -5.21 1.38 13.36
N ILE A 37 -6.06 2.37 13.07
CA ILE A 37 -6.89 2.40 11.85
C ILE A 37 -6.00 2.30 10.62
N PHE A 38 -4.92 3.08 10.56
CA PHE A 38 -3.96 3.01 9.47
C PHE A 38 -3.30 1.63 9.35
N LEU A 39 -2.91 0.99 10.46
CA LEU A 39 -2.34 -0.36 10.44
C LEU A 39 -3.32 -1.39 9.87
N ILE A 40 -4.61 -1.32 10.24
CA ILE A 40 -5.65 -2.20 9.73
C ILE A 40 -5.84 -1.97 8.22
N CYS A 41 -6.04 -0.73 7.80
CA CYS A 41 -6.22 -0.37 6.39
C CYS A 41 -4.98 -0.74 5.55
N GLY A 42 -3.78 -0.48 6.07
CA GLY A 42 -2.53 -0.84 5.41
C GLY A 42 -2.32 -2.36 5.29
N THR A 43 -2.75 -3.12 6.30
CA THR A 43 -2.70 -4.58 6.24
C THR A 43 -3.66 -5.13 5.19
N LEU A 44 -4.89 -4.63 5.12
CA LEU A 44 -5.86 -4.98 4.07
C LEU A 44 -5.37 -4.56 2.68
N TYR A 45 -4.74 -3.40 2.58
CA TYR A 45 -4.10 -2.93 1.35
C TYR A 45 -3.03 -3.92 0.87
N TYR A 46 -2.09 -4.31 1.74
CA TYR A 46 -1.03 -5.25 1.36
C TYR A 46 -1.56 -6.67 1.16
N PHE A 47 -2.56 -7.09 1.93
CA PHE A 47 -3.27 -8.34 1.69
C PHE A 47 -3.79 -8.42 0.24
N ALA A 48 -4.57 -7.45 -0.19
CA ALA A 48 -5.15 -7.45 -1.52
C ALA A 48 -4.13 -7.25 -2.64
N THR A 49 -3.23 -6.27 -2.50
CA THR A 49 -2.26 -5.95 -3.56
C THR A 49 -1.19 -7.01 -3.73
N ARG A 50 -0.64 -7.55 -2.64
CA ARG A 50 0.41 -8.59 -2.71
C ARG A 50 -0.17 -9.91 -3.20
N SER A 51 -1.38 -10.26 -2.76
CA SER A 51 -2.09 -11.42 -3.28
C SER A 51 -2.27 -11.32 -4.79
N VAL A 52 -2.93 -10.28 -5.28
CA VAL A 52 -3.23 -10.12 -6.71
C VAL A 52 -1.96 -10.00 -7.55
N ASN A 53 -0.96 -9.27 -7.11
CA ASN A 53 0.30 -9.14 -7.84
C ASN A 53 1.13 -10.43 -7.82
N GLY A 54 1.10 -11.20 -6.73
CA GLY A 54 1.76 -12.50 -6.63
C GLY A 54 1.19 -13.52 -7.62
N PHE A 55 -0.11 -13.46 -7.88
CA PHE A 55 -0.78 -14.35 -8.83
C PHE A 55 -1.12 -13.70 -10.17
N MET A 56 -0.54 -12.54 -10.46
CA MET A 56 -0.84 -11.79 -11.70
C MET A 56 -0.54 -12.58 -12.97
N GLN A 57 0.52 -13.42 -12.97
CA GLN A 57 0.82 -14.32 -14.08
C GLN A 57 -0.32 -15.31 -14.34
N VAL A 58 -0.94 -15.85 -13.28
CA VAL A 58 -2.08 -16.77 -13.40
C VAL A 58 -3.30 -16.06 -13.97
N ILE A 59 -3.54 -14.82 -13.54
CA ILE A 59 -4.64 -13.98 -14.05
C ILE A 59 -4.43 -13.68 -15.54
N ILE A 60 -3.20 -13.36 -15.96
CA ILE A 60 -2.87 -13.10 -17.36
C ILE A 60 -3.02 -14.37 -18.20
N ASN A 61 -2.54 -15.52 -17.73
CA ASN A 61 -2.70 -16.78 -18.43
C ASN A 61 -4.18 -17.17 -18.57
N TYR A 62 -5.01 -16.90 -17.56
CA TYR A 62 -6.46 -17.15 -17.61
C TYR A 62 -7.16 -16.37 -18.74
N ILE A 63 -6.63 -15.22 -19.15
CA ILE A 63 -7.17 -14.36 -20.21
C ILE A 63 -6.50 -14.70 -21.57
N GLY A 64 -5.56 -15.64 -21.60
CA GLY A 64 -4.87 -16.07 -22.82
C GLY A 64 -3.56 -15.34 -23.11
N GLY A 65 -2.99 -14.63 -22.10
CA GLY A 65 -1.65 -14.06 -22.17
C GLY A 65 -0.56 -15.04 -21.80
N ASP A 66 0.68 -14.63 -21.99
CA ASP A 66 1.89 -15.40 -21.73
C ASP A 66 2.85 -14.67 -20.77
N ALA A 67 4.04 -15.24 -20.56
CA ALA A 67 5.07 -14.65 -19.70
C ALA A 67 5.58 -13.30 -20.26
N SER A 68 5.61 -13.10 -21.57
CA SER A 68 6.03 -11.84 -22.16
C SER A 68 5.03 -10.73 -21.88
N THR A 69 3.75 -11.05 -21.95
CA THR A 69 2.63 -10.17 -21.60
C THR A 69 2.68 -9.77 -20.13
N TYR A 70 3.03 -10.72 -19.24
CA TYR A 70 3.27 -10.41 -17.82
C TYR A 70 4.44 -9.45 -17.65
N GLY A 71 5.56 -9.69 -18.33
CA GLY A 71 6.72 -8.78 -18.32
C GLY A 71 6.36 -7.36 -18.77
N LEU A 72 5.58 -7.24 -19.86
CA LEU A 72 5.06 -5.94 -20.33
C LEU A 72 4.17 -5.27 -19.28
N SER A 73 3.31 -6.03 -18.62
CA SER A 73 2.44 -5.54 -17.53
C SER A 73 3.28 -4.94 -16.38
N VAL A 74 4.33 -5.64 -15.96
CA VAL A 74 5.25 -5.17 -14.91
C VAL A 74 5.98 -3.91 -15.36
N PHE A 75 6.48 -3.87 -16.59
CA PHE A 75 7.15 -2.70 -17.15
C PHE A 75 6.23 -1.47 -17.16
N LEU A 76 5.00 -1.62 -17.62
CA LEU A 76 4.03 -0.52 -17.69
C LEU A 76 3.74 0.07 -16.30
N TYR A 77 3.53 -0.78 -15.29
CA TYR A 77 3.26 -0.25 -13.96
C TYR A 77 4.49 0.41 -13.33
N CYS A 78 5.70 -0.11 -13.54
CA CYS A 78 6.94 0.50 -13.02
C CYS A 78 7.18 1.89 -13.62
N VAL A 79 7.00 2.04 -14.93
CA VAL A 79 7.12 3.35 -15.61
C VAL A 79 6.04 4.30 -15.08
N GLY A 80 4.81 3.83 -14.97
CA GLY A 80 3.70 4.61 -14.42
C GLY A 80 3.95 5.04 -12.97
N GLU A 81 4.46 4.14 -12.12
CA GLU A 81 4.80 4.43 -10.74
C GLU A 81 5.83 5.56 -10.63
N PHE A 82 6.91 5.49 -11.41
CA PHE A 82 7.95 6.52 -11.41
C PHE A 82 7.39 7.91 -11.77
N LEU A 83 6.53 7.98 -12.78
CA LEU A 83 5.89 9.24 -13.20
C LEU A 83 4.90 9.76 -12.14
N LEU A 84 4.08 8.86 -11.58
CA LEU A 84 3.03 9.22 -10.64
C LEU A 84 3.56 9.54 -9.24
N MET A 85 4.70 9.00 -8.82
CA MET A 85 5.37 9.43 -7.60
C MET A 85 5.75 10.92 -7.65
N ARG A 86 6.24 11.40 -8.80
CA ARG A 86 6.52 12.83 -9.00
C ARG A 86 5.24 13.67 -8.96
N LEU A 87 4.18 13.17 -9.59
CA LEU A 87 2.88 13.85 -9.61
C LEU A 87 2.29 13.93 -8.20
N ALA A 88 2.29 12.83 -7.44
CA ALA A 88 1.81 12.79 -6.05
C ALA A 88 2.56 13.80 -5.17
N SER A 89 3.89 13.88 -5.32
CA SER A 89 4.70 14.86 -4.58
C SER A 89 4.34 16.30 -4.94
N ARG A 90 4.08 16.59 -6.22
CA ARG A 90 3.64 17.93 -6.67
C ARG A 90 2.25 18.28 -6.15
N LEU A 91 1.32 17.32 -6.17
CA LEU A 91 -0.04 17.54 -5.67
C LEU A 91 -0.03 17.86 -4.17
N LEU A 92 0.79 17.18 -3.37
CA LEU A 92 0.96 17.49 -1.95
C LEU A 92 1.56 18.88 -1.73
N GLN A 93 2.56 19.27 -2.53
CA GLN A 93 3.14 20.62 -2.47
C GLN A 93 2.12 21.71 -2.83
N ASN A 94 1.16 21.40 -3.69
CA ASN A 94 0.06 22.29 -4.08
C ASN A 94 -1.11 22.28 -3.08
N GLY A 95 -0.96 21.66 -1.91
CA GLY A 95 -1.93 21.71 -0.82
C GLY A 95 -2.96 20.58 -0.80
N LEU A 96 -2.77 19.49 -1.57
CA LEU A 96 -3.65 18.33 -1.48
C LEU A 96 -3.53 17.69 -0.08
N PRO A 97 -4.65 17.48 0.66
CA PRO A 97 -4.60 16.84 1.97
C PRO A 97 -4.11 15.39 1.87
N LEU A 98 -3.21 15.00 2.78
CA LEU A 98 -2.70 13.63 2.86
C LEU A 98 -3.78 12.53 2.86
N PRO A 99 -4.88 12.65 3.64
CA PRO A 99 -5.93 11.63 3.63
C PRO A 99 -6.60 11.42 2.27
N VAL A 100 -6.75 12.47 1.48
CA VAL A 100 -7.31 12.38 0.11
C VAL A 100 -6.43 11.52 -0.78
N LEU A 101 -5.11 11.67 -0.68
CA LEU A 101 -4.17 10.85 -1.44
C LEU A 101 -4.34 9.35 -1.13
N PHE A 102 -4.56 9.02 0.15
CA PHE A 102 -4.79 7.63 0.57
C PHE A 102 -6.13 7.08 0.08
N ILE A 103 -7.20 7.87 0.18
CA ILE A 103 -8.53 7.51 -0.33
C ILE A 103 -8.46 7.22 -1.84
N VAL A 104 -7.83 8.11 -2.61
CA VAL A 104 -7.62 7.92 -4.06
C VAL A 104 -6.82 6.66 -4.35
N SER A 105 -5.78 6.37 -3.54
CA SER A 105 -4.97 5.16 -3.69
C SER A 105 -5.78 3.88 -3.45
N LEU A 106 -6.55 3.83 -2.37
CA LEU A 106 -7.42 2.69 -2.07
C LEU A 106 -8.50 2.50 -3.13
N ALA A 107 -9.14 3.59 -3.57
CA ALA A 107 -10.17 3.56 -4.61
C ALA A 107 -9.61 3.08 -5.96
N ALA A 108 -8.46 3.59 -6.39
CA ALA A 108 -7.81 3.20 -7.64
C ALA A 108 -7.44 1.70 -7.64
N LEU A 109 -6.86 1.20 -6.54
CA LEU A 109 -6.50 -0.20 -6.43
C LEU A 109 -7.72 -1.12 -6.28
N GLY A 110 -8.73 -0.70 -5.52
CA GLY A 110 -9.99 -1.41 -5.42
C GLY A 110 -10.65 -1.55 -6.79
N ALA A 111 -10.78 -0.45 -7.54
CA ALA A 111 -11.29 -0.44 -8.89
C ALA A 111 -10.48 -1.36 -9.84
N ARG A 112 -9.13 -1.28 -9.77
CA ARG A 112 -8.26 -2.17 -10.55
C ARG A 112 -8.55 -3.63 -10.28
N ILE A 113 -8.57 -4.04 -9.02
CA ILE A 113 -8.75 -5.45 -8.66
C ILE A 113 -10.13 -5.95 -9.07
N LEU A 114 -11.18 -5.16 -8.88
CA LEU A 114 -12.54 -5.50 -9.35
C LEU A 114 -12.60 -5.61 -10.87
N LEU A 115 -11.98 -4.69 -11.60
CA LEU A 115 -11.89 -4.72 -13.05
C LEU A 115 -11.17 -5.98 -13.55
N LEU A 116 -10.11 -6.44 -12.91
CA LEU A 116 -9.42 -7.69 -13.25
C LEU A 116 -10.35 -8.91 -13.14
N GLY A 117 -11.34 -8.88 -12.25
CA GLY A 117 -12.35 -9.93 -12.12
C GLY A 117 -13.36 -9.97 -13.29
N VAL A 118 -13.57 -8.83 -13.96
CA VAL A 118 -14.57 -8.68 -15.05
C VAL A 118 -13.94 -8.72 -16.44
N LEU A 119 -12.75 -8.12 -16.59
CA LEU A 119 -12.10 -7.95 -17.88
C LEU A 119 -11.68 -9.30 -18.48
N ARG A 120 -11.96 -9.47 -19.78
CA ARG A 120 -11.58 -10.63 -20.60
C ARG A 120 -10.65 -10.23 -21.75
N SER A 121 -10.21 -8.97 -21.78
CA SER A 121 -9.36 -8.42 -22.83
C SER A 121 -7.99 -8.09 -22.26
N MET A 122 -6.93 -8.50 -22.97
CA MET A 122 -5.56 -8.20 -22.59
C MET A 122 -5.29 -6.70 -22.58
N ALA A 123 -5.81 -5.96 -23.56
CA ALA A 123 -5.69 -4.50 -23.59
C ALA A 123 -6.32 -3.84 -22.34
N GLY A 124 -7.48 -4.37 -21.89
CA GLY A 124 -8.11 -3.91 -20.66
C GLY A 124 -7.24 -4.17 -19.43
N VAL A 125 -6.63 -5.35 -19.32
CA VAL A 125 -5.69 -5.68 -18.22
C VAL A 125 -4.49 -4.74 -18.22
N MET A 126 -3.90 -4.45 -19.39
CA MET A 126 -2.79 -3.49 -19.51
C MET A 126 -3.22 -2.08 -19.09
N ALA A 127 -4.41 -1.63 -19.45
CA ALA A 127 -4.94 -0.33 -19.04
C ALA A 127 -5.09 -0.23 -17.51
N THR A 128 -5.41 -1.31 -16.82
CA THR A 128 -5.51 -1.31 -15.34
C THR A 128 -4.18 -1.08 -14.65
N GLN A 129 -3.03 -1.21 -15.32
CA GLN A 129 -1.72 -0.91 -14.73
C GLN A 129 -1.57 0.57 -14.38
N ILE A 130 -2.28 1.45 -15.06
CA ILE A 130 -2.34 2.88 -14.69
C ILE A 130 -2.95 3.03 -13.29
N LEU A 131 -4.04 2.32 -12.99
CA LEU A 131 -4.65 2.33 -11.66
C LEU A 131 -3.72 1.74 -10.59
N MET A 132 -2.94 0.70 -10.94
CA MET A 132 -1.91 0.16 -10.06
C MET A 132 -0.88 1.22 -9.70
N SER A 133 -0.38 1.95 -10.69
CA SER A 133 0.64 2.98 -10.50
C SER A 133 0.12 4.14 -9.65
N ILE A 134 -1.13 4.59 -9.86
CA ILE A 134 -1.79 5.63 -9.05
C ILE A 134 -1.89 5.17 -7.60
N GLY A 135 -2.41 3.97 -7.39
CA GLY A 135 -2.65 3.46 -6.05
C GLY A 135 -1.37 3.21 -5.27
N PHE A 136 -0.35 2.65 -5.91
CA PHE A 136 0.91 2.34 -5.23
C PHE A 136 1.72 3.60 -4.91
N ALA A 137 1.88 4.52 -5.88
CA ALA A 137 2.61 5.76 -5.66
C ALA A 137 1.97 6.64 -4.57
N GLY A 138 0.63 6.73 -4.58
CA GLY A 138 -0.11 7.49 -3.56
C GLY A 138 -0.02 6.86 -2.18
N PHE A 139 -0.15 5.53 -2.07
CA PHE A 139 -0.03 4.82 -0.80
C PHE A 139 1.37 4.94 -0.20
N LEU A 140 2.42 4.74 -0.99
CA LEU A 140 3.80 4.79 -0.51
C LEU A 140 4.12 6.17 0.07
N ARG A 141 3.71 7.23 -0.62
CA ARG A 141 3.90 8.60 -0.16
C ARG A 141 3.09 8.89 1.11
N PHE A 142 1.81 8.49 1.13
CA PHE A 142 0.95 8.65 2.29
C PHE A 142 1.50 7.94 3.52
N ASN A 143 1.95 6.69 3.40
CA ASN A 143 2.45 5.89 4.51
C ASN A 143 3.55 6.62 5.29
N ILE A 144 4.56 7.14 4.58
CA ILE A 144 5.70 7.82 5.22
C ILE A 144 5.24 9.12 5.89
N ASP A 145 4.57 10.00 5.15
CA ASP A 145 4.23 11.33 5.61
C ASP A 145 3.14 11.31 6.71
N TYR A 146 2.15 10.42 6.58
CA TYR A 146 1.08 10.29 7.55
C TYR A 146 1.58 9.73 8.89
N VAL A 147 2.33 8.64 8.88
CA VAL A 147 2.88 8.06 10.11
C VAL A 147 3.85 9.04 10.77
N ALA A 148 4.68 9.73 9.98
CA ALA A 148 5.57 10.77 10.53
C ALA A 148 4.81 11.95 11.16
N SER A 149 3.62 12.29 10.66
CA SER A 149 2.80 13.38 11.21
C SER A 149 2.08 13.02 12.52
N LEU A 150 1.87 11.73 12.79
CA LEU A 150 1.17 11.27 14.00
C LEU A 150 2.03 11.27 15.25
N PHE A 151 3.36 11.26 15.10
CA PHE A 151 4.27 11.10 16.21
C PHE A 151 5.38 12.16 16.22
N PRO A 152 5.90 12.53 17.42
CA PRO A 152 7.10 13.36 17.52
C PRO A 152 8.27 12.74 16.74
N ARG A 153 9.17 13.60 16.22
CA ARG A 153 10.30 13.19 15.35
C ARG A 153 11.11 11.99 15.89
N GLN A 154 11.32 11.96 17.19
CA GLN A 154 12.05 10.88 17.86
C GLN A 154 11.39 9.50 17.75
N TYR A 155 10.05 9.41 17.66
CA TYR A 155 9.30 8.15 17.52
C TYR A 155 8.88 7.85 16.07
N ALA A 156 8.90 8.86 15.20
CA ALA A 156 8.41 8.73 13.82
C ALA A 156 9.12 7.61 13.05
N GLY A 157 10.46 7.52 13.13
CA GLY A 157 11.21 6.47 12.46
C GLY A 157 10.83 5.06 12.93
N ARG A 158 10.65 4.86 14.25
CA ARG A 158 10.20 3.57 14.80
C ARG A 158 8.76 3.24 14.40
N ALA A 159 7.89 4.24 14.42
CA ALA A 159 6.50 4.06 14.00
C ALA A 159 6.40 3.65 12.53
N ILE A 160 7.21 4.25 11.64
CA ILE A 160 7.30 3.87 10.23
C ILE A 160 7.81 2.43 10.09
N LEU A 161 8.89 2.05 10.77
CA LEU A 161 9.43 0.69 10.71
C LEU A 161 8.40 -0.35 11.18
N ILE A 162 7.72 -0.08 12.29
CA ILE A 162 6.67 -0.97 12.82
C ILE A 162 5.49 -1.04 11.84
N SER A 163 5.06 0.09 11.27
CA SER A 163 3.97 0.08 10.29
C SER A 163 4.32 -0.76 9.07
N VAL A 164 5.54 -0.63 8.54
CA VAL A 164 6.01 -1.44 7.41
C VAL A 164 6.06 -2.93 7.78
N ALA A 165 6.63 -3.27 8.94
CA ALA A 165 6.71 -4.67 9.39
C ALA A 165 5.33 -5.31 9.55
N VAL A 166 4.38 -4.61 10.15
CA VAL A 166 3.01 -5.11 10.37
C VAL A 166 2.24 -5.16 9.05
N THR A 167 2.14 -4.04 8.34
CA THR A 167 1.28 -3.97 7.15
C THR A 167 1.83 -4.79 6.00
N GLN A 168 3.12 -4.66 5.67
CA GLN A 168 3.73 -5.44 4.59
C GLN A 168 3.98 -6.89 5.02
N GLY A 169 4.51 -7.13 6.22
CA GLY A 169 4.82 -8.48 6.68
C GLY A 169 3.55 -9.31 6.78
N ILE A 170 2.65 -8.96 7.69
CA ILE A 170 1.41 -9.72 7.93
C ILE A 170 0.51 -9.69 6.69
N GLY A 171 0.30 -8.51 6.09
CA GLY A 171 -0.55 -8.36 4.91
C GLY A 171 -0.08 -9.21 3.73
N SER A 172 1.23 -9.25 3.45
CA SER A 172 1.78 -10.06 2.35
C SER A 172 1.72 -11.56 2.63
N ILE A 173 2.07 -11.99 3.84
CA ILE A 173 2.03 -13.41 4.21
C ILE A 173 0.61 -13.94 4.11
N VAL A 174 -0.32 -13.29 4.79
CA VAL A 174 -1.74 -13.69 4.77
C VAL A 174 -2.33 -13.56 3.36
N GLY A 175 -1.99 -12.48 2.64
CA GLY A 175 -2.42 -12.25 1.26
C GLY A 175 -2.00 -13.37 0.31
N ASN A 176 -0.74 -13.80 0.36
CA ASN A 176 -0.26 -14.87 -0.52
C ASN A 176 -0.82 -16.25 -0.12
N LEU A 177 -0.89 -16.56 1.18
CA LEU A 177 -1.43 -17.85 1.64
C LEU A 177 -2.93 -17.98 1.33
N VAL A 178 -3.72 -16.99 1.77
CA VAL A 178 -5.18 -17.00 1.54
C VAL A 178 -5.48 -16.82 0.06
N GLY A 179 -4.74 -15.97 -0.63
CA GLY A 179 -4.90 -15.74 -2.07
C GLY A 179 -4.63 -16.98 -2.90
N GLY A 180 -3.57 -17.76 -2.59
CA GLY A 180 -3.31 -19.03 -3.25
C GLY A 180 -4.43 -20.05 -3.04
N TYR A 181 -4.91 -20.17 -1.79
CA TYR A 181 -6.03 -21.04 -1.46
C TYR A 181 -7.33 -20.64 -2.19
N LEU A 182 -7.67 -19.35 -2.17
CA LEU A 182 -8.85 -18.83 -2.86
C LEU A 182 -8.76 -19.08 -4.37
N LEU A 183 -7.63 -18.72 -4.98
CA LEU A 183 -7.44 -18.87 -6.43
C LEU A 183 -7.60 -20.32 -6.88
N ALA A 184 -7.10 -21.27 -6.09
CA ALA A 184 -7.21 -22.69 -6.39
C ALA A 184 -8.64 -23.23 -6.28
N ASN A 185 -9.48 -22.68 -5.39
CA ASN A 185 -10.79 -23.22 -5.08
C ASN A 185 -11.95 -22.48 -5.76
N VAL A 186 -11.84 -21.14 -5.95
CA VAL A 186 -12.98 -20.33 -6.46
C VAL A 186 -12.74 -19.73 -7.83
N GLY A 187 -11.52 -19.86 -8.37
CA GLY A 187 -11.14 -19.32 -9.68
C GLY A 187 -10.91 -17.80 -9.69
N VAL A 188 -10.34 -17.32 -10.83
CA VAL A 188 -9.84 -15.93 -10.98
C VAL A 188 -10.89 -14.84 -10.73
N PRO A 189 -12.12 -14.90 -11.29
CA PRO A 189 -13.08 -13.81 -11.10
C PRO A 189 -13.49 -13.61 -9.65
N VAL A 190 -13.89 -14.70 -8.97
CA VAL A 190 -14.37 -14.66 -7.59
C VAL A 190 -13.23 -14.23 -6.65
N TYR A 191 -12.02 -14.74 -6.89
CA TYR A 191 -10.82 -14.33 -6.18
C TYR A 191 -10.59 -12.81 -6.27
N CYS A 192 -10.68 -12.23 -7.48
CA CYS A 192 -10.53 -10.78 -7.66
C CYS A 192 -11.63 -9.99 -6.94
N PHE A 193 -12.89 -10.48 -6.93
CA PHE A 193 -13.96 -9.81 -6.18
C PHE A 193 -13.73 -9.84 -4.67
N ILE A 194 -13.23 -10.94 -4.10
CA ILE A 194 -12.90 -11.04 -2.67
C ILE A 194 -11.76 -10.07 -2.32
N CYS A 195 -10.68 -10.05 -3.10
CA CYS A 195 -9.56 -9.14 -2.87
C CYS A 195 -9.96 -7.67 -3.07
N GLY A 196 -10.77 -7.37 -4.08
CA GLY A 196 -11.33 -6.05 -4.32
C GLY A 196 -12.25 -5.60 -3.20
N GLY A 197 -13.09 -6.50 -2.67
CA GLY A 197 -13.94 -6.26 -1.50
C GLY A 197 -13.15 -5.93 -0.25
N ALA A 198 -12.03 -6.64 0.01
CA ALA A 198 -11.12 -6.32 1.10
C ALA A 198 -10.53 -4.91 0.97
N MET A 199 -10.21 -4.48 -0.25
CA MET A 199 -9.71 -3.12 -0.52
C MET A 199 -10.79 -2.06 -0.29
N LEU A 200 -12.03 -2.32 -0.73
CA LEU A 200 -13.17 -1.43 -0.46
C LEU A 200 -13.48 -1.36 1.04
N LEU A 201 -13.35 -2.47 1.76
CA LEU A 201 -13.49 -2.48 3.22
C LEU A 201 -12.45 -1.57 3.88
N ALA A 202 -11.18 -1.62 3.44
CA ALA A 202 -10.14 -0.71 3.92
C ALA A 202 -10.50 0.76 3.64
N LEU A 203 -11.07 1.06 2.47
CA LEU A 203 -11.53 2.39 2.11
C LEU A 203 -12.65 2.88 3.06
N VAL A 204 -13.65 2.04 3.34
CA VAL A 204 -14.77 2.37 4.24
C VAL A 204 -14.30 2.57 5.69
N ILE A 205 -13.35 1.76 6.16
CA ILE A 205 -12.80 1.89 7.52
C ILE A 205 -12.02 3.20 7.68
N PHE A 206 -11.39 3.66 6.60
CA PHE A 206 -10.55 4.86 6.65
C PHE A 206 -11.36 6.16 6.57
N ILE A 207 -12.51 6.18 5.91
CA ILE A 207 -13.41 7.35 5.80
C ILE A 207 -14.18 7.58 7.09
#